data_d2611c1c240669d0dec839e4380be138
#
_entry.id   d2611c1c240669d0dec839e4380be138
#
_cell.length_a   1.000
_cell.length_b   1.000
_cell.length_c   1.000
_cell.angle_alpha   90.00
_cell.angle_beta   90.00
_cell.angle_gamma   90.00
#
_symmetry.space_group_name_H-M   'P 1'
#
loop_
_entity.id
_entity.type
_entity.pdbx_description
1 polymer ?
#
loop_
_entity_poly.entity_id
_entity_poly.type
_entity_poly.pdbx_seq_one_letter_code
_entity_poly.pdbx_strand_id
1 'polypeptide(L)'
;MFLVILLFTIMNNKNEFVINKSKFITYIFHINDKCDIDNILNDIKREYNDASHYVYAYVLNNMSYSTDDKEPSGTAGKPILNILLKNNLNYVLCVVIRYFGGIKLGAGPLTRAYSRCASEIIKLSDIVELEDGYLIELITDLKGINNLPKINMNIVNKDFGNRVIYTIKINKDNLNILRNSNIGEIKIIKEIEVKKWNKKL
;
A
#
# COMPACT_ATOMS: atom_id res chain seq x y z
N MET A 1 -17.43 7.93 -23.36
CA MET A 1 -17.62 7.89 -21.90
C MET A 1 -16.44 7.11 -21.34
N PHE A 2 -15.43 7.81 -20.83
CA PHE A 2 -14.30 7.15 -20.17
C PHE A 2 -14.78 6.56 -18.84
N LEU A 3 -14.66 5.27 -18.67
CA LEU A 3 -14.93 4.62 -17.39
C LEU A 3 -13.81 5.05 -16.42
N VAL A 4 -14.12 5.91 -15.46
CA VAL A 4 -13.20 6.25 -14.38
C VAL A 4 -13.11 5.03 -13.47
N ILE A 5 -12.00 4.31 -13.53
CA ILE A 5 -11.73 3.20 -12.59
C ILE A 5 -11.25 3.84 -11.29
N LEU A 6 -12.10 3.81 -10.27
CA LEU A 6 -11.70 4.22 -8.92
C LEU A 6 -10.70 3.21 -8.38
N LEU A 7 -9.52 3.69 -8.00
CA LEU A 7 -8.48 2.92 -7.33
C LEU A 7 -8.51 3.20 -5.84
N PHE A 8 -8.19 2.19 -5.05
CA PHE A 8 -8.19 2.26 -3.60
C PHE A 8 -6.87 1.75 -3.05
N THR A 9 -6.47 2.26 -1.89
CA THR A 9 -5.45 1.65 -1.05
C THR A 9 -6.03 1.31 0.31
N ILE A 10 -5.22 0.72 1.19
CA ILE A 10 -5.69 0.17 2.45
C ILE A 10 -4.80 0.64 3.59
N MET A 11 -5.37 0.77 4.79
CA MET A 11 -4.59 0.97 6.01
C MET A 11 -4.07 -0.38 6.53
N ASN A 12 -2.88 -0.35 7.13
CA ASN A 12 -2.23 -1.56 7.62
C ASN A 12 -3.10 -2.28 8.66
N ASN A 13 -3.20 -3.60 8.53
CA ASN A 13 -3.99 -4.43 9.44
C ASN A 13 -3.42 -5.85 9.54
N LYS A 14 -3.85 -6.59 10.57
CA LYS A 14 -3.49 -7.97 10.84
C LYS A 14 -4.71 -8.79 11.23
N ASN A 15 -4.77 -10.04 10.76
CA ASN A 15 -5.79 -11.00 11.17
C ASN A 15 -5.20 -12.43 11.23
N GLU A 16 -5.82 -13.32 11.97
CA GLU A 16 -5.41 -14.72 12.01
C GLU A 16 -6.59 -15.68 12.13
N PHE A 17 -6.44 -16.88 11.56
CA PHE A 17 -7.37 -18.00 11.76
C PHE A 17 -6.68 -19.34 11.69
N VAL A 18 -7.41 -20.35 12.18
CA VAL A 18 -7.01 -21.76 12.12
C VAL A 18 -7.96 -22.51 11.19
N ILE A 19 -7.39 -23.23 10.21
CA ILE A 19 -8.13 -24.10 9.28
C ILE A 19 -7.45 -25.46 9.28
N ASN A 20 -8.16 -26.52 9.67
CA ASN A 20 -7.64 -27.89 9.74
C ASN A 20 -6.27 -27.96 10.44
N LYS A 21 -6.18 -27.42 11.63
CA LYS A 21 -4.96 -27.28 12.45
C LYS A 21 -3.83 -26.43 11.85
N SER A 22 -3.91 -25.99 10.61
CA SER A 22 -2.97 -24.99 10.07
C SER A 22 -3.35 -23.61 10.56
N LYS A 23 -2.38 -22.85 11.08
CA LYS A 23 -2.54 -21.45 11.46
C LYS A 23 -2.15 -20.56 10.28
N PHE A 24 -3.01 -19.59 9.97
CA PHE A 24 -2.79 -18.57 8.95
C PHE A 24 -2.79 -17.19 9.62
N ILE A 25 -1.69 -16.44 9.49
CA ILE A 25 -1.58 -15.06 9.96
C ILE A 25 -1.49 -14.20 8.72
N THR A 26 -2.38 -13.23 8.60
CA THR A 26 -2.47 -12.37 7.42
C THR A 26 -2.17 -10.95 7.80
N TYR A 27 -1.28 -10.32 7.05
CA TYR A 27 -1.02 -8.90 7.09
C TYR A 27 -1.41 -8.25 5.77
N ILE A 28 -1.88 -7.02 5.85
CA ILE A 28 -2.05 -6.15 4.69
C ILE A 28 -1.41 -4.82 5.00
N PHE A 29 -0.66 -4.27 4.01
CA PHE A 29 0.11 -3.06 4.17
C PHE A 29 -0.12 -2.12 2.99
N HIS A 30 -0.18 -0.83 3.28
CA HIS A 30 0.06 0.17 2.26
C HIS A 30 1.56 0.25 1.98
N ILE A 31 1.94 0.24 0.71
CA ILE A 31 3.32 0.33 0.24
C ILE A 31 3.47 1.49 -0.75
N ASN A 32 4.62 2.14 -0.78
CA ASN A 32 4.90 3.22 -1.72
C ASN A 32 5.80 2.77 -2.88
N ASP A 33 6.70 1.83 -2.61
CA ASP A 33 7.68 1.31 -3.56
C ASP A 33 8.11 -0.13 -3.23
N LYS A 34 9.06 -0.64 -4.01
CA LYS A 34 9.58 -1.99 -3.81
C LYS A 34 10.44 -2.15 -2.55
N CYS A 35 11.09 -1.08 -2.09
CA CYS A 35 11.89 -1.12 -0.87
C CYS A 35 11.00 -1.40 0.35
N ASP A 36 9.79 -0.85 0.39
CA ASP A 36 8.80 -1.16 1.43
C ASP A 36 8.50 -2.65 1.50
N ILE A 37 8.35 -3.31 0.32
CA ILE A 37 8.07 -4.75 0.24
C ILE A 37 9.20 -5.56 0.86
N ASP A 38 10.45 -5.29 0.47
CA ASP A 38 11.61 -6.03 0.95
C ASP A 38 11.80 -5.85 2.46
N ASN A 39 11.65 -4.64 2.97
CA ASN A 39 11.74 -4.33 4.39
C ASN A 39 10.66 -5.06 5.20
N ILE A 40 9.39 -4.99 4.77
CA ILE A 40 8.26 -5.65 5.43
C ILE A 40 8.46 -7.17 5.44
N LEU A 41 8.86 -7.77 4.32
CA LEU A 41 9.08 -9.21 4.24
C LEU A 41 10.23 -9.67 5.13
N ASN A 42 11.30 -8.87 5.25
CA ASN A 42 12.41 -9.16 6.15
C ASN A 42 11.99 -9.09 7.62
N ASP A 43 11.19 -8.10 7.99
CA ASP A 43 10.66 -7.96 9.36
C ASP A 43 9.73 -9.11 9.72
N ILE A 44 8.81 -9.49 8.83
CA ILE A 44 7.92 -10.63 8.99
C ILE A 44 8.71 -11.93 9.17
N LYS A 45 9.74 -12.18 8.34
CA LYS A 45 10.56 -13.39 8.44
C LYS A 45 11.38 -13.44 9.72
N ARG A 46 11.77 -12.30 10.28
CA ARG A 46 12.43 -12.23 11.59
C ARG A 46 11.46 -12.53 12.73
N GLU A 47 10.25 -11.98 12.68
CA GLU A 47 9.22 -12.18 13.71
C GLU A 47 8.67 -13.61 13.70
N TYR A 48 8.49 -14.21 12.52
CA TYR A 48 7.88 -15.54 12.34
C TYR A 48 8.89 -16.54 11.73
N ASN A 49 10.08 -16.63 12.28
CA ASN A 49 11.22 -17.32 11.69
C ASN A 49 11.06 -18.85 11.55
N ASP A 50 10.05 -19.44 12.19
CA ASP A 50 9.73 -20.87 12.19
C ASP A 50 8.47 -21.23 11.35
N ALA A 51 7.92 -20.25 10.61
CA ALA A 51 6.74 -20.48 9.77
C ALA A 51 7.08 -21.40 8.58
N SER A 52 6.09 -22.17 8.13
CA SER A 52 6.24 -23.10 7.00
C SER A 52 6.29 -22.36 5.67
N HIS A 53 5.49 -21.29 5.51
CA HIS A 53 5.34 -20.54 4.25
C HIS A 53 5.08 -19.06 4.50
N TYR A 54 5.64 -18.19 3.62
CA TYR A 54 5.42 -16.74 3.59
C TYR A 54 4.89 -16.36 2.21
N VAL A 55 3.63 -16.66 1.99
CA VAL A 55 2.94 -16.38 0.72
C VAL A 55 2.57 -14.92 0.65
N TYR A 56 2.84 -14.26 -0.47
CA TYR A 56 2.43 -12.86 -0.62
C TYR A 56 2.03 -12.51 -2.05
N ALA A 57 1.26 -11.44 -2.15
CA ALA A 57 0.95 -10.75 -3.40
C ALA A 57 0.93 -9.25 -3.19
N TYR A 58 1.30 -8.50 -4.23
CA TYR A 58 1.19 -7.04 -4.20
C TYR A 58 0.65 -6.49 -5.52
N VAL A 59 0.07 -5.31 -5.43
CA VAL A 59 -0.26 -4.43 -6.54
C VAL A 59 0.39 -3.08 -6.24
N LEU A 60 1.27 -2.63 -7.14
CA LEU A 60 2.05 -1.41 -6.97
C LEU A 60 2.10 -0.66 -8.30
N ASN A 61 1.33 0.43 -8.39
CA ASN A 61 1.14 1.17 -9.63
C ASN A 61 0.60 0.20 -10.74
N ASN A 62 1.22 0.10 -11.88
CA ASN A 62 0.82 -0.81 -12.96
C ASN A 62 1.46 -2.20 -12.88
N MET A 63 2.12 -2.51 -11.76
CA MET A 63 2.78 -3.80 -11.53
C MET A 63 2.01 -4.64 -10.53
N SER A 64 1.92 -5.93 -10.80
CA SER A 64 1.41 -6.90 -9.84
C SER A 64 2.29 -8.14 -9.79
N TYR A 65 2.38 -8.76 -8.63
CA TYR A 65 3.19 -9.96 -8.43
C TYR A 65 2.59 -10.83 -7.33
N SER A 66 2.85 -12.13 -7.41
CA SER A 66 2.52 -13.06 -6.34
C SER A 66 3.49 -14.23 -6.31
N THR A 67 3.65 -14.84 -5.12
CA THR A 67 4.43 -16.06 -4.93
C THR A 67 3.69 -17.05 -4.06
N ASP A 68 3.83 -18.32 -4.35
CA ASP A 68 3.27 -19.42 -3.57
C ASP A 68 4.18 -19.87 -2.42
N ASP A 69 5.44 -19.43 -2.39
CA ASP A 69 6.47 -19.80 -1.38
C ASP A 69 6.45 -21.28 -1.00
N LYS A 70 6.66 -22.16 -1.97
CA LYS A 70 6.67 -23.64 -1.85
C LYS A 70 5.31 -24.30 -1.56
N GLU A 71 4.21 -23.55 -1.54
CA GLU A 71 2.88 -24.17 -1.66
C GLU A 71 2.68 -24.70 -3.09
N PRO A 72 1.72 -25.61 -3.34
CA PRO A 72 1.44 -26.09 -4.70
C PRO A 72 1.14 -24.93 -5.65
N SER A 73 1.72 -24.98 -6.85
CA SER A 73 1.68 -23.89 -7.83
C SER A 73 0.25 -23.36 -8.09
N GLY A 74 0.08 -22.05 -7.97
CA GLY A 74 -1.19 -21.34 -8.22
C GLY A 74 -2.23 -21.47 -7.12
N THR A 75 -1.93 -22.14 -5.99
CA THR A 75 -2.92 -22.39 -4.93
C THR A 75 -2.90 -21.36 -3.80
N ALA A 76 -1.91 -20.47 -3.78
CA ALA A 76 -1.70 -19.56 -2.65
C ALA A 76 -1.56 -18.09 -3.09
N GLY A 77 -0.48 -17.73 -3.75
CA GLY A 77 -0.20 -16.33 -4.12
C GLY A 77 -1.18 -15.78 -5.15
N LYS A 78 -1.49 -16.55 -6.20
CA LYS A 78 -2.43 -16.13 -7.23
C LYS A 78 -3.86 -15.90 -6.70
N PRO A 79 -4.43 -16.74 -5.83
CA PRO A 79 -5.67 -16.47 -5.12
C PRO A 79 -5.68 -15.15 -4.33
N ILE A 80 -4.59 -14.82 -3.62
CA ILE A 80 -4.46 -13.53 -2.93
C ILE A 80 -4.50 -12.39 -3.93
N LEU A 81 -3.65 -12.44 -4.97
CA LEU A 81 -3.57 -11.40 -5.99
C LEU A 81 -4.93 -11.13 -6.65
N ASN A 82 -5.67 -12.18 -7.01
CA ASN A 82 -6.99 -12.04 -7.61
C ASN A 82 -7.97 -11.28 -6.71
N ILE A 83 -7.90 -11.47 -5.39
CA ILE A 83 -8.74 -10.73 -4.43
C ILE A 83 -8.33 -9.26 -4.36
N LEU A 84 -7.03 -8.94 -4.36
CA LEU A 84 -6.55 -7.55 -4.38
C LEU A 84 -7.04 -6.82 -5.63
N LEU A 85 -6.87 -7.43 -6.81
CA LEU A 85 -7.31 -6.87 -8.10
C LEU A 85 -8.83 -6.71 -8.18
N LYS A 86 -9.60 -7.70 -7.71
CA LYS A 86 -11.07 -7.64 -7.70
C LYS A 86 -11.61 -6.49 -6.85
N ASN A 87 -10.85 -6.07 -5.83
CA ASN A 87 -11.21 -4.92 -4.97
C ASN A 87 -10.61 -3.59 -5.46
N ASN A 88 -10.02 -3.56 -6.66
CA ASN A 88 -9.36 -2.38 -7.24
C ASN A 88 -8.30 -1.76 -6.30
N LEU A 89 -7.61 -2.61 -5.52
CA LEU A 89 -6.58 -2.15 -4.60
C LEU A 89 -5.27 -1.90 -5.35
N ASN A 90 -4.61 -0.79 -5.00
CA ASN A 90 -3.31 -0.39 -5.50
C ASN A 90 -2.43 0.10 -4.35
N TYR A 91 -1.11 0.09 -4.51
CA TYR A 91 -0.15 0.39 -3.46
C TYR A 91 -0.36 -0.49 -2.22
N VAL A 92 -0.55 -1.79 -2.44
CA VAL A 92 -0.88 -2.76 -1.40
C VAL A 92 0.00 -4.00 -1.48
N LEU A 93 0.42 -4.49 -0.32
CA LEU A 93 1.07 -5.79 -0.11
C LEU A 93 0.21 -6.59 0.87
N CYS A 94 -0.18 -7.80 0.47
CA CYS A 94 -0.83 -8.78 1.36
C CYS A 94 0.12 -9.96 1.57
N VAL A 95 0.43 -10.28 2.83
CA VAL A 95 1.29 -11.38 3.23
C VAL A 95 0.50 -12.36 4.09
N VAL A 96 0.56 -13.64 3.74
CA VAL A 96 -0.05 -14.72 4.52
C VAL A 96 1.04 -15.67 5.00
N ILE A 97 1.23 -15.72 6.30
CA ILE A 97 2.17 -16.59 6.99
C ILE A 97 1.40 -17.86 7.40
N ARG A 98 1.89 -19.02 7.00
CA ARG A 98 1.26 -20.29 7.35
C ARG A 98 2.16 -21.16 8.19
N TYR A 99 1.59 -21.68 9.27
CA TYR A 99 2.10 -22.80 10.03
C TYR A 99 1.33 -24.06 9.66
N PHE A 100 2.01 -25.06 9.12
CA PHE A 100 1.40 -26.33 8.75
C PHE A 100 0.97 -27.12 9.99
N GLY A 101 -0.30 -27.52 10.07
CA GLY A 101 -0.88 -28.22 11.22
C GLY A 101 -0.86 -29.76 11.12
N GLY A 102 0.00 -30.34 10.26
CA GLY A 102 0.12 -31.78 10.09
C GLY A 102 -0.94 -32.43 9.18
N ILE A 103 -1.99 -31.70 8.77
CA ILE A 103 -3.04 -32.18 7.88
C ILE A 103 -2.95 -31.46 6.54
N LYS A 104 -2.73 -32.21 5.45
CA LYS A 104 -2.72 -31.66 4.09
C LYS A 104 -4.13 -31.23 3.69
N LEU A 105 -4.29 -29.97 3.28
CA LEU A 105 -5.59 -29.43 2.88
C LEU A 105 -6.04 -29.91 1.50
N GLY A 106 -5.09 -30.20 0.58
CA GLY A 106 -5.35 -30.38 -0.85
C GLY A 106 -5.52 -29.06 -1.59
N ALA A 107 -5.37 -29.07 -2.91
CA ALA A 107 -5.28 -27.84 -3.72
C ALA A 107 -6.53 -26.94 -3.63
N GLY A 108 -7.73 -27.49 -3.76
CA GLY A 108 -8.97 -26.73 -3.71
C GLY A 108 -9.24 -26.04 -2.35
N PRO A 109 -9.22 -26.78 -1.23
CA PRO A 109 -9.33 -26.18 0.11
C PRO A 109 -8.20 -25.17 0.43
N LEU A 110 -6.98 -25.42 -0.04
CA LEU A 110 -5.85 -24.50 0.14
C LEU A 110 -6.09 -23.17 -0.57
N THR A 111 -6.53 -23.21 -1.84
CA THR A 111 -6.91 -22.03 -2.61
C THR A 111 -8.01 -21.23 -1.89
N ARG A 112 -9.03 -21.89 -1.36
CA ARG A 112 -10.09 -21.23 -0.60
C ARG A 112 -9.55 -20.59 0.69
N ALA A 113 -8.62 -21.25 1.39
CA ALA A 113 -8.01 -20.72 2.60
C ALA A 113 -7.26 -19.40 2.32
N TYR A 114 -6.39 -19.35 1.31
CA TYR A 114 -5.66 -18.14 0.95
C TYR A 114 -6.57 -17.02 0.43
N SER A 115 -7.58 -17.36 -0.39
CA SER A 115 -8.60 -16.37 -0.82
C SER A 115 -9.37 -15.79 0.36
N ARG A 116 -9.73 -16.64 1.34
CA ARG A 116 -10.39 -16.21 2.57
C ARG A 116 -9.49 -15.28 3.39
N CYS A 117 -8.21 -15.62 3.55
CA CYS A 117 -7.24 -14.77 4.23
C CYS A 117 -7.25 -13.33 3.68
N ALA A 118 -7.09 -13.19 2.35
CA ALA A 118 -7.10 -11.89 1.69
C ALA A 118 -8.47 -11.18 1.80
N SER A 119 -9.58 -11.90 1.61
CA SER A 119 -10.91 -11.30 1.68
C SER A 119 -11.27 -10.80 3.08
N GLU A 120 -10.96 -11.56 4.13
CA GLU A 120 -11.29 -11.18 5.50
C GLU A 120 -10.43 -10.00 5.99
N ILE A 121 -9.13 -9.97 5.66
CA ILE A 121 -8.30 -8.83 6.07
C ILE A 121 -8.74 -7.53 5.41
N ILE A 122 -9.18 -7.57 4.13
CA ILE A 122 -9.72 -6.40 3.43
C ILE A 122 -10.99 -5.90 4.11
N LYS A 123 -11.92 -6.79 4.49
CA LYS A 123 -13.15 -6.40 5.19
C LYS A 123 -12.91 -5.74 6.55
N LEU A 124 -11.82 -6.13 7.22
CA LEU A 124 -11.44 -5.61 8.54
C LEU A 124 -10.61 -4.31 8.48
N SER A 125 -10.25 -3.87 7.28
CA SER A 125 -9.34 -2.76 7.08
C SER A 125 -10.06 -1.53 6.52
N ASP A 126 -9.58 -0.35 6.89
CA ASP A 126 -10.05 0.90 6.31
C ASP A 126 -9.52 1.03 4.88
N ILE A 127 -10.44 1.20 3.94
CA ILE A 127 -10.13 1.40 2.52
C ILE A 127 -10.15 2.89 2.23
N VAL A 128 -9.10 3.38 1.56
CA VAL A 128 -8.93 4.79 1.21
C VAL A 128 -8.92 4.93 -0.31
N GLU A 129 -9.78 5.80 -0.84
CA GLU A 129 -9.79 6.14 -2.27
C GLU A 129 -8.48 6.84 -2.66
N LEU A 130 -7.97 6.50 -3.84
CA LEU A 130 -6.84 7.17 -4.45
C LEU A 130 -7.35 8.18 -5.49
N GLU A 131 -6.65 9.30 -5.61
CA GLU A 131 -6.90 10.34 -6.58
C GLU A 131 -5.60 10.77 -7.27
N ASP A 132 -5.71 11.36 -8.45
CA ASP A 132 -4.55 11.87 -9.19
C ASP A 132 -3.85 12.97 -8.39
N GLY A 133 -2.53 12.93 -8.40
CA GLY A 133 -1.70 13.90 -7.73
C GLY A 133 -0.30 13.97 -8.31
N TYR A 134 0.57 14.65 -7.57
CA TYR A 134 1.92 14.95 -7.99
C TYR A 134 2.92 14.75 -6.86
N LEU A 135 4.08 14.24 -7.21
CA LEU A 135 5.29 14.40 -6.41
C LEU A 135 5.97 15.68 -6.88
N ILE A 136 6.15 16.63 -5.98
CA ILE A 136 6.75 17.94 -6.30
C ILE A 136 7.92 18.23 -5.38
N GLU A 137 8.80 19.12 -5.83
CA GLU A 137 9.71 19.87 -4.97
C GLU A 137 9.21 21.30 -4.83
N LEU A 138 9.07 21.77 -3.59
CA LEU A 138 8.87 23.16 -3.24
C LEU A 138 10.19 23.71 -2.71
N ILE A 139 10.79 24.65 -3.44
CA ILE A 139 12.02 25.34 -3.07
C ILE A 139 11.63 26.71 -2.52
N THR A 140 11.93 26.97 -1.25
CA THR A 140 11.47 28.18 -0.55
C THR A 140 12.52 28.70 0.43
N ASP A 141 12.24 29.80 1.09
CA ASP A 141 13.00 30.35 2.21
C ASP A 141 12.22 30.22 3.54
N LEU A 142 12.81 30.71 4.63
CA LEU A 142 12.18 30.67 5.96
C LEU A 142 10.87 31.46 6.02
N LYS A 143 10.72 32.53 5.21
CA LYS A 143 9.47 33.29 5.16
C LYS A 143 8.37 32.49 4.45
N GLY A 144 8.72 31.84 3.34
CA GLY A 144 7.78 30.96 2.64
C GLY A 144 7.30 29.80 3.48
N ILE A 145 8.17 29.22 4.34
CA ILE A 145 7.78 28.16 5.26
C ILE A 145 6.69 28.64 6.25
N ASN A 146 6.86 29.82 6.82
CA ASN A 146 5.91 30.40 7.77
C ASN A 146 4.57 30.77 7.14
N ASN A 147 4.55 30.92 5.80
CA ASN A 147 3.36 31.27 5.02
C ASN A 147 2.78 30.06 4.24
N LEU A 148 3.21 28.83 4.56
CA LEU A 148 2.63 27.63 3.94
C LEU A 148 1.12 27.59 4.12
N PRO A 149 0.33 27.43 3.04
CA PRO A 149 -1.11 27.36 3.14
C PRO A 149 -1.55 26.13 3.96
N LYS A 150 -2.63 26.26 4.72
CA LYS A 150 -3.22 25.15 5.48
C LYS A 150 -4.01 24.23 4.53
N ILE A 151 -3.29 23.41 3.79
CA ILE A 151 -3.84 22.44 2.84
C ILE A 151 -3.34 21.04 3.17
N ASN A 152 -4.06 20.03 2.71
CA ASN A 152 -3.62 18.66 2.86
C ASN A 152 -2.48 18.38 1.88
N MET A 153 -1.31 18.10 2.41
CA MET A 153 -0.12 17.68 1.67
C MET A 153 0.69 16.70 2.52
N ASN A 154 1.29 15.72 1.88
CA ASN A 154 2.18 14.78 2.54
C ASN A 154 3.63 15.16 2.26
N ILE A 155 4.33 15.70 3.26
CA ILE A 155 5.74 16.02 3.15
C ILE A 155 6.54 14.73 3.33
N VAL A 156 7.19 14.29 2.23
CA VAL A 156 7.97 13.05 2.17
C VAL A 156 9.40 13.29 2.66
N ASN A 157 9.98 14.44 2.29
CA ASN A 157 11.34 14.80 2.68
C ASN A 157 11.47 16.32 2.89
N LYS A 158 12.43 16.70 3.72
CA LYS A 158 12.82 18.09 3.97
C LYS A 158 14.34 18.18 3.93
N ASP A 159 14.86 19.06 3.11
CA ASP A 159 16.29 19.38 3.04
C ASP A 159 16.49 20.85 3.42
N PHE A 160 17.42 21.09 4.35
CA PHE A 160 17.74 22.40 4.88
C PHE A 160 19.18 22.76 4.49
N GLY A 161 19.35 23.36 3.31
CA GLY A 161 20.61 23.93 2.84
C GLY A 161 20.54 25.47 2.80
N ASN A 162 21.15 26.06 1.76
CA ASN A 162 21.04 27.50 1.48
C ASN A 162 19.59 27.94 1.16
N ARG A 163 18.77 27.01 0.72
CA ARG A 163 17.32 27.10 0.57
C ARG A 163 16.69 25.89 1.21
N VAL A 164 15.42 25.98 1.54
CA VAL A 164 14.67 24.84 2.04
C VAL A 164 13.94 24.16 0.91
N ILE A 165 14.14 22.85 0.78
CA ILE A 165 13.50 22.03 -0.26
C ILE A 165 12.58 21.03 0.43
N TYR A 166 11.29 21.08 0.11
CA TYR A 166 10.32 20.09 0.51
C TYR A 166 9.98 19.18 -0.65
N THR A 167 10.09 17.86 -0.48
CA THR A 167 9.50 16.88 -1.38
C THR A 167 8.10 16.56 -0.88
N ILE A 168 7.07 16.80 -1.69
CA ILE A 168 5.66 16.77 -1.25
C ILE A 168 4.85 15.91 -2.21
N LYS A 169 4.01 15.02 -1.66
CA LYS A 169 2.91 14.38 -2.38
C LYS A 169 1.65 15.22 -2.17
N ILE A 170 1.00 15.65 -3.26
CA ILE A 170 -0.11 16.60 -3.23
C ILE A 170 -1.10 16.30 -4.36
N ASN A 171 -2.40 16.45 -4.12
CA ASN A 171 -3.40 16.34 -5.18
C ASN A 171 -3.45 17.61 -6.04
N LYS A 172 -4.15 17.53 -7.16
CA LYS A 172 -4.23 18.59 -8.16
C LYS A 172 -4.81 19.90 -7.59
N ASP A 173 -5.85 19.79 -6.77
CA ASP A 173 -6.53 20.97 -6.21
C ASP A 173 -5.65 21.72 -5.22
N ASN A 174 -5.01 20.98 -4.31
CA ASN A 174 -4.08 21.56 -3.34
C ASN A 174 -2.81 22.10 -4.00
N LEU A 175 -2.34 21.48 -5.09
CA LEU A 175 -1.22 22.01 -5.89
C LEU A 175 -1.56 23.38 -6.47
N ASN A 176 -2.78 23.59 -6.97
CA ASN A 176 -3.22 24.89 -7.48
C ASN A 176 -3.26 25.94 -6.36
N ILE A 177 -3.74 25.59 -5.16
CA ILE A 177 -3.70 26.49 -4.00
C ILE A 177 -2.26 26.84 -3.62
N LEU A 178 -1.36 25.84 -3.61
CA LEU A 178 0.06 26.05 -3.30
C LEU A 178 0.74 26.98 -4.32
N ARG A 179 0.46 26.82 -5.61
CA ARG A 179 0.97 27.69 -6.67
C ARG A 179 0.51 29.13 -6.49
N ASN A 180 -0.76 29.33 -6.17
CA ASN A 180 -1.34 30.66 -5.99
C ASN A 180 -0.83 31.37 -4.73
N SER A 181 -0.22 30.66 -3.80
CA SER A 181 0.34 31.26 -2.58
C SER A 181 1.68 31.99 -2.79
N ASN A 182 2.34 31.78 -3.94
CA ASN A 182 3.60 32.41 -4.33
C ASN A 182 4.73 32.34 -3.29
N ILE A 183 4.80 31.25 -2.54
CA ILE A 183 5.76 31.08 -1.41
C ILE A 183 7.10 30.49 -1.84
N GLY A 184 7.26 30.11 -3.10
CA GLY A 184 8.49 29.52 -3.60
C GLY A 184 8.35 28.96 -5.01
N GLU A 185 9.44 28.38 -5.51
CA GLU A 185 9.49 27.70 -6.80
C GLU A 185 8.94 26.27 -6.64
N ILE A 186 8.05 25.84 -7.54
CA ILE A 186 7.48 24.49 -7.54
C ILE A 186 7.95 23.76 -8.79
N LYS A 187 8.62 22.61 -8.58
CA LYS A 187 9.00 21.67 -9.64
C LYS A 187 8.18 20.40 -9.53
N ILE A 188 7.50 20.02 -10.61
CA ILE A 188 6.83 18.72 -10.69
C ILE A 188 7.89 17.67 -11.03
N ILE A 189 8.03 16.65 -10.17
CA ILE A 189 8.93 15.52 -10.39
C ILE A 189 8.23 14.47 -11.25
N LYS A 190 6.99 14.09 -10.88
CA LYS A 190 6.18 13.12 -11.60
C LYS A 190 4.71 13.16 -11.17
N GLU A 191 3.85 12.62 -12.04
CA GLU A 191 2.47 12.30 -11.70
C GLU A 191 2.43 11.02 -10.86
N ILE A 192 1.55 11.00 -9.85
CA ILE A 192 1.38 9.88 -8.92
C ILE A 192 -0.08 9.78 -8.50
N GLU A 193 -0.45 8.67 -7.90
CA GLU A 193 -1.70 8.57 -7.13
C GLU A 193 -1.43 8.96 -5.68
N VAL A 194 -2.36 9.69 -5.07
CA VAL A 194 -2.32 10.12 -3.67
C VAL A 194 -3.60 9.70 -2.96
N LYS A 195 -3.54 9.54 -1.64
CA LYS A 195 -4.73 9.25 -0.83
C LYS A 195 -5.67 10.44 -0.89
N LYS A 196 -6.94 10.18 -1.23
CA LYS A 196 -7.99 11.19 -1.18
C LYS A 196 -8.28 11.57 0.26
N TRP A 197 -8.04 12.82 0.60
CA TRP A 197 -8.31 13.35 1.92
C TRP A 197 -9.79 13.70 2.03
N ASN A 198 -10.59 12.81 2.61
CA ASN A 198 -11.95 13.20 2.99
C ASN A 198 -11.83 14.25 4.10
N LYS A 199 -12.37 15.47 3.85
CA LYS A 199 -12.62 16.41 4.93
C LYS A 199 -13.51 15.66 5.92
N LYS A 200 -13.03 15.38 7.13
CA LYS A 200 -13.94 15.08 8.24
C LYS A 200 -14.82 16.32 8.40
N LEU A 201 -16.10 16.17 8.08
CA LEU A 201 -17.14 17.15 8.40
C LEU A 201 -17.21 17.36 9.91
#